data_5ec23576bea68105f2f6626d9dde8ae8
#
_entry.id   5ec23576bea68105f2f6626d9dde8ae8
#
_cell.length_a   1.000
_cell.length_b   1.000
_cell.length_c   1.000
_cell.angle_alpha   90.00
_cell.angle_beta   90.00
_cell.angle_gamma   90.00
#
_symmetry.space_group_name_H-M   'P 1'
#
loop_
_entity.id
_entity.type
_entity.pdbx_description
1 polymer ?
#
loop_
_entity_poly.entity_id
_entity_poly.type
_entity_poly.pdbx_seq_one_letter_code
_entity_poly.pdbx_strand_id
1 'polypeptide(L)'
;MPILSDQFAFRPTGSTTAALVYVLHHITRMLEDNAYVRCLFIDYSRAFDTINHDLLIRKLISLELPSFVVRWVANFLTGRTQAVSSDGKLSSWLPITQNIVQGSSIGPMLYRIFTSDLKLLSAINFLCKYADDKTLMVPENTNISLEDEFRHIMQWSAKNKLTLNFTKTKEMIFHRPGPCRFIVPPPPVGIERVTSFKLLGVYLASTLSMENHVNYVLLLVNQRLYLINQLRKQGLSAKAREVVFHSLVISRLLYALPAFVGFLSGADIARFNSVFRKSVRWGIIDRMFDFDELSISSQDQLFKRFSSNINHCLHQLLPELRNTCYMLRQRGHSFSLPVVSRTLFKKSFVVNYLYSHM
;
A
#
# COMPACT_ATOMS: atom_id res chain seq x y z
N MET A 1 -18.75 -12.18 -7.96
CA MET A 1 -17.36 -11.66 -7.96
C MET A 1 -17.24 -10.57 -6.90
N PRO A 2 -16.21 -10.53 -6.10
CA PRO A 2 -16.01 -9.40 -5.20
C PRO A 2 -15.63 -8.16 -6.04
N ILE A 3 -16.58 -7.26 -6.18
CA ILE A 3 -16.49 -6.02 -7.00
C ILE A 3 -15.29 -5.14 -6.61
N LEU A 4 -14.69 -5.38 -5.45
CA LEU A 4 -13.68 -4.52 -4.82
C LEU A 4 -12.42 -5.29 -4.39
N SER A 5 -12.06 -6.39 -5.05
CA SER A 5 -10.92 -7.23 -4.65
C SER A 5 -9.56 -6.52 -4.79
N ASP A 6 -9.45 -5.59 -5.73
CA ASP A 6 -8.25 -4.84 -6.08
C ASP A 6 -8.10 -3.50 -5.31
N GLN A 7 -9.07 -3.14 -4.45
CA GLN A 7 -9.06 -1.93 -3.63
C GLN A 7 -8.70 -2.23 -2.17
N PHE A 8 -7.65 -1.60 -1.68
CA PHE A 8 -7.10 -1.78 -0.33
C PHE A 8 -7.42 -0.64 0.63
N ALA A 9 -7.77 0.55 0.14
CA ALA A 9 -8.19 1.65 0.99
C ALA A 9 -9.67 1.52 1.38
N PHE A 10 -10.01 2.09 2.53
CA PHE A 10 -11.38 2.22 3.02
C PHE A 10 -12.14 0.88 3.15
N ARG A 11 -11.43 -0.20 3.41
CA ARG A 11 -11.99 -1.52 3.75
C ARG A 11 -11.71 -1.83 5.21
N PRO A 12 -12.58 -2.58 5.91
CA PRO A 12 -12.33 -2.99 7.29
C PRO A 12 -11.03 -3.79 7.47
N THR A 13 -10.64 -4.55 6.43
CA THR A 13 -9.40 -5.38 6.43
C THR A 13 -8.27 -4.75 5.62
N GLY A 14 -8.51 -3.58 5.01
CA GLY A 14 -7.53 -2.89 4.16
C GLY A 14 -6.60 -1.99 4.98
N SER A 15 -5.38 -1.83 4.48
CA SER A 15 -4.38 -0.91 5.04
C SER A 15 -3.29 -0.64 4.01
N THR A 16 -2.47 0.38 4.27
CA THR A 16 -1.25 0.64 3.48
C THR A 16 -0.31 -0.57 3.50
N THR A 17 -0.17 -1.21 4.66
CA THR A 17 0.62 -2.45 4.81
C THR A 17 0.09 -3.56 3.91
N ALA A 18 -1.22 -3.77 3.88
CA ALA A 18 -1.83 -4.80 3.05
C ALA A 18 -1.63 -4.53 1.55
N ALA A 19 -1.77 -3.28 1.11
CA ALA A 19 -1.50 -2.89 -0.28
C ALA A 19 -0.04 -3.12 -0.67
N LEU A 20 0.91 -2.73 0.20
CA LEU A 20 2.34 -2.96 -0.03
C LEU A 20 2.70 -4.45 -0.05
N VAL A 21 2.14 -5.25 0.87
CA VAL A 21 2.32 -6.72 0.85
C VAL A 21 1.82 -7.29 -0.48
N TYR A 22 0.65 -6.87 -0.94
CA TYR A 22 0.08 -7.32 -2.21
C TYR A 22 0.98 -6.95 -3.39
N VAL A 23 1.40 -5.69 -3.48
CA VAL A 23 2.28 -5.21 -4.56
C VAL A 23 3.61 -5.97 -4.58
N LEU A 24 4.30 -6.05 -3.44
CA LEU A 24 5.60 -6.72 -3.35
C LEU A 24 5.51 -8.24 -3.59
N HIS A 25 4.42 -8.88 -3.15
CA HIS A 25 4.17 -10.30 -3.42
C HIS A 25 4.04 -10.55 -4.93
N HIS A 26 3.23 -9.76 -5.64
CA HIS A 26 3.04 -9.94 -7.09
C HIS A 26 4.30 -9.61 -7.88
N ILE A 27 5.00 -8.52 -7.56
CA ILE A 27 6.26 -8.17 -8.21
C ILE A 27 7.28 -9.31 -8.06
N THR A 28 7.48 -9.81 -6.85
CA THR A 28 8.48 -10.85 -6.60
C THR A 28 8.09 -12.19 -7.21
N ARG A 29 6.78 -12.53 -7.24
CA ARG A 29 6.27 -13.72 -7.92
C ARG A 29 6.48 -13.64 -9.44
N MET A 30 6.15 -12.50 -10.06
CA MET A 30 6.39 -12.30 -11.48
C MET A 30 7.87 -12.41 -11.84
N LEU A 31 8.78 -11.96 -10.95
CA LEU A 31 10.22 -12.05 -11.14
C LEU A 31 10.78 -13.49 -11.02
N GLU A 32 9.97 -14.49 -10.64
CA GLU A 32 10.38 -15.89 -10.73
C GLU A 32 10.64 -16.29 -12.19
N ASP A 33 9.71 -15.91 -13.09
CA ASP A 33 9.68 -16.36 -14.48
C ASP A 33 10.04 -15.25 -15.48
N ASN A 34 10.16 -13.99 -15.05
CA ASN A 34 10.44 -12.84 -15.90
C ASN A 34 11.75 -12.15 -15.50
N ALA A 35 12.44 -11.55 -16.47
CA ALA A 35 13.65 -10.79 -16.21
C ALA A 35 13.33 -9.45 -15.50
N TYR A 36 12.18 -8.86 -15.82
CA TYR A 36 11.72 -7.62 -15.24
C TYR A 36 10.18 -7.57 -15.10
N VAL A 37 9.74 -6.64 -14.25
CA VAL A 37 8.34 -6.24 -14.10
C VAL A 37 8.25 -4.72 -14.22
N ARG A 38 7.43 -4.22 -15.13
CA ARG A 38 7.15 -2.79 -15.27
C ARG A 38 6.02 -2.40 -14.35
N CYS A 39 6.26 -1.42 -13.51
CA CYS A 39 5.24 -0.87 -12.62
C CYS A 39 4.97 0.58 -12.96
N LEU A 40 3.69 0.92 -13.13
CA LEU A 40 3.24 2.29 -13.34
C LEU A 40 2.49 2.74 -12.09
N PHE A 41 3.01 3.78 -11.43
CA PHE A 41 2.38 4.44 -10.28
C PHE A 41 1.56 5.62 -10.81
N ILE A 42 0.25 5.46 -10.83
CA ILE A 42 -0.69 6.38 -11.47
C ILE A 42 -1.30 7.30 -10.43
N ASP A 43 -1.16 8.61 -10.64
CA ASP A 43 -1.73 9.67 -9.82
C ASP A 43 -2.87 10.38 -10.56
N TYR A 44 -3.89 10.81 -9.81
CA TYR A 44 -5.00 11.59 -10.35
C TYR A 44 -5.02 13.00 -9.76
N SER A 45 -5.30 13.99 -10.60
CA SER A 45 -5.48 15.36 -10.14
C SER A 45 -6.84 15.51 -9.45
N ARG A 46 -6.83 15.83 -8.14
CA ARG A 46 -8.06 16.12 -7.36
C ARG A 46 -9.13 15.03 -7.49
N ALA A 47 -8.73 13.76 -7.37
CA ALA A 47 -9.60 12.61 -7.65
C ALA A 47 -10.96 12.64 -6.94
N PHE A 48 -11.02 13.05 -5.67
CA PHE A 48 -12.26 13.16 -4.90
C PHE A 48 -13.12 14.37 -5.29
N ASP A 49 -12.48 15.46 -5.73
CA ASP A 49 -13.16 16.72 -6.04
C ASP A 49 -13.78 16.72 -7.45
N THR A 50 -13.34 15.80 -8.33
CA THR A 50 -13.78 15.71 -9.73
C THR A 50 -14.83 14.64 -9.97
N ILE A 51 -15.28 13.92 -8.94
CA ILE A 51 -16.30 12.88 -9.08
C ILE A 51 -17.62 13.49 -9.56
N ASN A 52 -18.04 13.11 -10.76
CA ASN A 52 -19.30 13.54 -11.34
C ASN A 52 -20.46 12.76 -10.70
N HIS A 53 -21.45 13.48 -10.16
CA HIS A 53 -22.58 12.89 -9.43
C HIS A 53 -23.46 12.00 -10.31
N ASP A 54 -23.74 12.41 -11.56
CA ASP A 54 -24.59 11.62 -12.48
C ASP A 54 -23.94 10.29 -12.83
N LEU A 55 -22.63 10.30 -13.09
CA LEU A 55 -21.88 9.06 -13.34
C LEU A 55 -21.85 8.16 -12.11
N LEU A 56 -21.68 8.72 -10.93
CA LEU A 56 -21.70 7.95 -9.69
C LEU A 56 -23.08 7.31 -9.45
N ILE A 57 -24.18 8.07 -9.65
CA ILE A 57 -25.55 7.56 -9.48
C ILE A 57 -25.82 6.44 -10.49
N ARG A 58 -25.41 6.59 -11.75
CA ARG A 58 -25.54 5.51 -12.78
C ARG A 58 -24.81 4.23 -12.34
N LYS A 59 -23.59 4.36 -11.80
CA LYS A 59 -22.82 3.21 -11.28
C LYS A 59 -23.50 2.58 -10.06
N LEU A 60 -24.09 3.38 -9.17
CA LEU A 60 -24.85 2.86 -8.04
C LEU A 60 -26.08 2.06 -8.50
N ILE A 61 -26.80 2.54 -9.51
CA ILE A 61 -27.95 1.84 -10.08
C ILE A 61 -27.52 0.49 -10.69
N SER A 62 -26.36 0.44 -11.37
CA SER A 62 -25.85 -0.80 -11.98
C SER A 62 -25.40 -1.85 -10.96
N LEU A 63 -25.29 -1.51 -9.68
CA LEU A 63 -24.95 -2.45 -8.60
C LEU A 63 -26.15 -3.17 -8.01
N GLU A 64 -27.36 -2.97 -8.59
CA GLU A 64 -28.61 -3.58 -8.12
C GLU A 64 -28.89 -3.36 -6.62
N LEU A 65 -28.46 -2.21 -6.09
CA LEU A 65 -28.72 -1.84 -4.71
C LEU A 65 -30.21 -1.53 -4.50
N PRO A 66 -30.73 -1.70 -3.27
CA PRO A 66 -32.10 -1.30 -2.96
C PRO A 66 -32.38 0.15 -3.36
N SER A 67 -33.52 0.42 -4.02
CA SER A 67 -33.83 1.73 -4.59
C SER A 67 -33.84 2.88 -3.56
N PHE A 68 -34.14 2.57 -2.30
CA PHE A 68 -34.09 3.57 -1.22
C PHE A 68 -32.64 4.00 -0.91
N VAL A 69 -31.65 3.09 -1.03
CA VAL A 69 -30.23 3.43 -0.84
C VAL A 69 -29.76 4.37 -1.95
N VAL A 70 -30.10 4.02 -3.20
CA VAL A 70 -29.72 4.86 -4.36
C VAL A 70 -30.36 6.25 -4.25
N ARG A 71 -31.64 6.33 -3.90
CA ARG A 71 -32.33 7.60 -3.68
C ARG A 71 -31.75 8.42 -2.54
N TRP A 72 -31.39 7.76 -1.44
CA TRP A 72 -30.73 8.42 -0.31
C TRP A 72 -29.38 9.02 -0.70
N VAL A 73 -28.54 8.29 -1.43
CA VAL A 73 -27.26 8.82 -1.94
C VAL A 73 -27.49 9.96 -2.94
N ALA A 74 -28.46 9.83 -3.85
CA ALA A 74 -28.81 10.90 -4.80
C ALA A 74 -29.20 12.17 -4.07
N ASN A 75 -30.08 12.08 -3.06
CA ASN A 75 -30.48 13.22 -2.23
C ASN A 75 -29.32 13.82 -1.45
N PHE A 76 -28.40 12.97 -0.97
CA PHE A 76 -27.17 13.43 -0.28
C PHE A 76 -26.26 14.25 -1.20
N LEU A 77 -26.21 13.97 -2.48
CA LEU A 77 -25.35 14.63 -3.46
C LEU A 77 -26.01 15.84 -4.15
N THR A 78 -27.32 15.86 -4.27
CA THR A 78 -28.09 16.91 -5.01
C THR A 78 -28.41 18.13 -4.15
N GLY A 79 -28.55 19.28 -4.81
CA GLY A 79 -29.01 20.53 -4.17
C GLY A 79 -27.97 21.14 -3.21
N ARG A 80 -26.75 20.68 -3.24
CA ARG A 80 -25.70 21.20 -2.37
C ARG A 80 -25.11 22.48 -2.91
N THR A 81 -24.75 23.37 -1.99
CA THR A 81 -24.07 24.63 -2.27
C THR A 81 -22.91 24.81 -1.34
N GLN A 82 -21.93 25.61 -1.74
CA GLN A 82 -20.77 25.98 -0.94
C GLN A 82 -20.48 27.47 -1.00
N ALA A 83 -19.93 27.99 0.07
CA ALA A 83 -19.38 29.35 0.13
C ALA A 83 -18.08 29.32 0.94
N VAL A 84 -17.18 30.26 0.69
CA VAL A 84 -15.92 30.43 1.43
C VAL A 84 -16.11 31.52 2.46
N SER A 85 -15.72 31.26 3.71
CA SER A 85 -15.68 32.26 4.78
C SER A 85 -14.24 32.63 5.07
N SER A 86 -13.92 33.92 5.03
CA SER A 86 -12.61 34.48 5.40
C SER A 86 -12.83 35.80 6.14
N ASP A 87 -12.20 35.96 7.30
CA ASP A 87 -12.26 37.20 8.12
C ASP A 87 -13.68 37.72 8.37
N GLY A 88 -14.61 36.81 8.63
CA GLY A 88 -16.03 37.13 8.88
C GLY A 88 -16.83 37.51 7.63
N LYS A 89 -16.23 37.48 6.44
CA LYS A 89 -16.92 37.70 5.17
C LYS A 89 -17.22 36.38 4.48
N LEU A 90 -18.41 36.27 3.90
CA LEU A 90 -18.88 35.09 3.18
C LEU A 90 -18.92 35.40 1.67
N SER A 91 -18.39 34.49 0.86
CA SER A 91 -18.55 34.57 -0.60
C SER A 91 -20.00 34.30 -1.04
N SER A 92 -20.31 34.49 -2.31
CA SER A 92 -21.57 33.99 -2.91
C SER A 92 -21.63 32.46 -2.81
N TRP A 93 -22.86 31.94 -2.65
CA TRP A 93 -23.13 30.51 -2.68
C TRP A 93 -23.08 29.99 -4.12
N LEU A 94 -22.30 28.93 -4.33
CA LEU A 94 -22.17 28.26 -5.63
C LEU A 94 -22.67 26.81 -5.53
N PRO A 95 -23.41 26.32 -6.55
CA PRO A 95 -23.87 24.93 -6.58
C PRO A 95 -22.70 23.96 -6.71
N ILE A 96 -22.78 22.81 -6.03
CA ILE A 96 -21.84 21.70 -6.12
C ILE A 96 -22.44 20.63 -7.01
N THR A 97 -21.85 20.42 -8.19
CA THR A 97 -22.28 19.41 -9.18
C THR A 97 -21.29 18.26 -9.31
N GLN A 98 -20.14 18.39 -8.66
CA GLN A 98 -19.05 17.42 -8.62
C GLN A 98 -18.49 17.38 -7.20
N ASN A 99 -17.75 16.41 -6.88
CA ASN A 99 -17.04 16.07 -5.66
C ASN A 99 -17.74 15.03 -4.78
N ILE A 100 -16.93 14.41 -3.93
CA ILE A 100 -17.41 13.66 -2.76
C ILE A 100 -17.06 14.49 -1.54
N VAL A 101 -18.05 14.76 -0.71
CA VAL A 101 -17.88 15.59 0.49
C VAL A 101 -16.76 15.02 1.37
N GLN A 102 -15.66 15.75 1.43
CA GLN A 102 -14.53 15.39 2.28
C GLN A 102 -14.96 15.42 3.76
N GLY A 103 -14.55 14.38 4.50
CA GLY A 103 -14.98 14.19 5.89
C GLY A 103 -16.33 13.52 6.09
N SER A 104 -17.08 13.23 5.02
CA SER A 104 -18.30 12.42 5.14
C SER A 104 -18.00 10.94 5.33
N SER A 105 -18.77 10.26 6.18
CA SER A 105 -18.58 8.81 6.43
C SER A 105 -18.80 7.95 5.19
N ILE A 106 -19.65 8.40 4.24
CA ILE A 106 -19.97 7.65 3.03
C ILE A 106 -19.01 7.96 1.86
N GLY A 107 -18.31 9.09 1.89
CA GLY A 107 -17.43 9.55 0.82
C GLY A 107 -16.43 8.48 0.34
N PRO A 108 -15.68 7.86 1.24
CA PRO A 108 -14.74 6.79 0.89
C PRO A 108 -15.39 5.61 0.17
N MET A 109 -16.62 5.23 0.58
CA MET A 109 -17.36 4.14 -0.07
C MET A 109 -17.83 4.55 -1.47
N LEU A 110 -18.32 5.76 -1.64
CA LEU A 110 -18.73 6.28 -2.95
C LEU A 110 -17.56 6.32 -3.94
N TYR A 111 -16.37 6.73 -3.48
CA TYR A 111 -15.17 6.70 -4.32
C TYR A 111 -14.79 5.27 -4.75
N ARG A 112 -14.86 4.30 -3.83
CA ARG A 112 -14.62 2.88 -4.13
C ARG A 112 -15.60 2.36 -5.19
N ILE A 113 -16.88 2.68 -5.05
CA ILE A 113 -17.91 2.31 -6.02
C ILE A 113 -17.63 2.98 -7.37
N PHE A 114 -17.28 4.26 -7.36
CA PHE A 114 -16.98 5.00 -8.59
C PHE A 114 -15.84 4.39 -9.40
N THR A 115 -14.82 3.84 -8.71
CA THR A 115 -13.64 3.23 -9.35
C THR A 115 -13.70 1.71 -9.47
N SER A 116 -14.81 1.07 -9.11
CA SER A 116 -14.93 -0.39 -9.04
C SER A 116 -14.92 -1.09 -10.41
N ASP A 117 -15.38 -0.40 -11.43
CA ASP A 117 -15.49 -0.89 -12.81
C ASP A 117 -14.18 -0.72 -13.62
N LEU A 118 -13.17 -0.05 -13.08
CA LEU A 118 -11.85 -0.07 -13.68
C LEU A 118 -11.24 -1.46 -13.51
N LYS A 119 -11.13 -2.21 -14.60
CA LYS A 119 -10.49 -3.54 -14.66
C LYS A 119 -9.40 -3.53 -15.71
N LEU A 120 -8.44 -4.43 -15.58
CA LEU A 120 -7.41 -4.63 -16.60
C LEU A 120 -7.93 -5.44 -17.77
N LEU A 121 -7.29 -5.29 -18.93
CA LEU A 121 -7.53 -6.07 -20.14
C LEU A 121 -6.96 -7.48 -20.01
N SER A 122 -5.80 -7.60 -19.35
CA SER A 122 -5.11 -8.87 -19.15
C SER A 122 -5.36 -9.46 -17.76
N ALA A 123 -5.56 -10.78 -17.70
CA ALA A 123 -5.59 -11.53 -16.46
C ALA A 123 -4.19 -11.79 -15.86
N ILE A 124 -3.12 -11.58 -16.64
CA ILE A 124 -1.73 -11.78 -16.21
C ILE A 124 -1.19 -10.52 -15.51
N ASN A 125 -1.71 -9.34 -15.88
CA ASN A 125 -1.34 -8.07 -15.30
C ASN A 125 -2.11 -7.85 -13.99
N PHE A 126 -1.55 -7.07 -13.07
CA PHE A 126 -2.17 -6.79 -11.78
C PHE A 126 -2.35 -5.30 -11.54
N LEU A 127 -3.45 -4.95 -10.89
CA LEU A 127 -3.76 -3.59 -10.47
C LEU A 127 -4.01 -3.58 -8.97
N CYS A 128 -3.25 -2.77 -8.25
CA CYS A 128 -3.49 -2.46 -6.84
C CYS A 128 -4.03 -1.04 -6.74
N LYS A 129 -5.17 -0.87 -6.09
CA LYS A 129 -5.79 0.45 -5.82
C LYS A 129 -5.72 0.75 -4.34
N TYR A 130 -5.22 1.92 -4.00
CA TYR A 130 -5.29 2.46 -2.64
C TYR A 130 -5.84 3.88 -2.69
N ALA A 131 -7.15 4.03 -2.51
CA ALA A 131 -7.87 5.27 -2.79
C ALA A 131 -7.62 5.74 -4.24
N ASP A 132 -7.05 6.91 -4.42
CA ASP A 132 -6.67 7.51 -5.69
C ASP A 132 -5.35 6.96 -6.25
N ASP A 133 -4.45 6.48 -5.39
CA ASP A 133 -3.22 5.83 -5.83
C ASP A 133 -3.51 4.49 -6.52
N LYS A 134 -2.96 4.30 -7.73
CA LYS A 134 -3.07 3.04 -8.47
C LYS A 134 -1.69 2.55 -8.91
N THR A 135 -1.41 1.29 -8.66
CA THR A 135 -0.17 0.63 -9.10
C THR A 135 -0.53 -0.47 -10.08
N LEU A 136 -0.20 -0.25 -11.35
CA LEU A 136 -0.29 -1.23 -12.42
C LEU A 136 1.03 -2.01 -12.49
N MET A 137 0.98 -3.34 -12.50
CA MET A 137 2.12 -4.24 -12.56
C MET A 137 2.00 -5.13 -13.80
N VAL A 138 2.99 -5.07 -14.67
CA VAL A 138 3.01 -5.76 -15.97
C VAL A 138 4.34 -6.51 -16.10
N PRO A 139 4.33 -7.87 -16.17
CA PRO A 139 5.53 -8.66 -16.35
C PRO A 139 6.06 -8.55 -17.80
N GLU A 140 7.31 -8.95 -18.00
CA GLU A 140 7.93 -9.02 -19.35
C GLU A 140 7.10 -9.89 -20.31
N ASN A 141 6.76 -11.10 -19.87
CA ASN A 141 5.97 -12.06 -20.64
C ASN A 141 4.48 -11.87 -20.37
N THR A 142 3.90 -10.82 -20.95
CA THR A 142 2.48 -10.49 -20.88
C THR A 142 1.81 -10.59 -22.24
N ASN A 143 0.51 -10.85 -22.27
CA ASN A 143 -0.30 -10.83 -23.49
C ASN A 143 -0.83 -9.42 -23.85
N ILE A 144 -0.83 -8.48 -22.91
CA ILE A 144 -1.24 -7.08 -23.10
C ILE A 144 -0.14 -6.18 -22.56
N SER A 145 0.42 -5.32 -23.40
CA SER A 145 1.52 -4.43 -23.04
C SER A 145 1.15 -3.39 -21.97
N LEU A 146 2.15 -2.83 -21.30
CA LEU A 146 1.94 -1.73 -20.36
C LEU A 146 1.28 -0.53 -21.06
N GLU A 147 1.67 -0.25 -22.30
CA GLU A 147 1.16 0.86 -23.11
C GLU A 147 -0.33 0.69 -23.41
N ASP A 148 -0.76 -0.53 -23.73
CA ASP A 148 -2.17 -0.83 -24.03
C ASP A 148 -3.03 -0.81 -22.77
N GLU A 149 -2.56 -1.38 -21.66
CA GLU A 149 -3.24 -1.26 -20.36
C GLU A 149 -3.34 0.21 -19.91
N PHE A 150 -2.27 0.98 -20.06
CA PHE A 150 -2.29 2.40 -19.69
C PHE A 150 -3.24 3.20 -20.61
N ARG A 151 -3.27 2.91 -21.90
CA ARG A 151 -4.24 3.52 -22.85
C ARG A 151 -5.67 3.19 -22.42
N HIS A 152 -5.95 1.95 -22.04
CA HIS A 152 -7.25 1.56 -21.50
C HIS A 152 -7.61 2.34 -20.25
N ILE A 153 -6.66 2.50 -19.30
CA ILE A 153 -6.87 3.31 -18.07
C ILE A 153 -7.12 4.78 -18.43
N MET A 154 -6.41 5.34 -19.40
CA MET A 154 -6.64 6.72 -19.88
C MET A 154 -8.04 6.89 -20.46
N GLN A 155 -8.49 5.96 -21.30
CA GLN A 155 -9.83 5.97 -21.88
C GLN A 155 -10.93 5.84 -20.82
N TRP A 156 -10.72 4.92 -19.85
CA TRP A 156 -11.62 4.79 -18.70
C TRP A 156 -11.67 6.08 -17.89
N SER A 157 -10.53 6.70 -17.63
CA SER A 157 -10.43 7.96 -16.89
C SER A 157 -11.17 9.10 -17.59
N ALA A 158 -10.99 9.25 -18.91
CA ALA A 158 -11.68 10.25 -19.72
C ALA A 158 -13.20 10.04 -19.69
N LYS A 159 -13.67 8.80 -19.86
CA LYS A 159 -15.10 8.44 -19.69
C LYS A 159 -15.68 8.82 -18.35
N ASN A 160 -14.87 8.69 -17.29
CA ASN A 160 -15.28 8.98 -15.92
C ASN A 160 -14.96 10.43 -15.48
N LYS A 161 -14.51 11.28 -16.39
CA LYS A 161 -14.15 12.69 -16.14
C LYS A 161 -13.07 12.85 -15.05
N LEU A 162 -12.19 11.86 -14.92
CA LEU A 162 -11.03 11.92 -14.04
C LEU A 162 -9.80 12.36 -14.85
N THR A 163 -9.01 13.28 -14.30
CA THR A 163 -7.81 13.79 -14.94
C THR A 163 -6.57 13.10 -14.36
N LEU A 164 -5.81 12.41 -15.22
CA LEU A 164 -4.52 11.83 -14.85
C LEU A 164 -3.47 12.92 -14.68
N ASN A 165 -2.63 12.76 -13.67
CA ASN A 165 -1.49 13.63 -13.42
C ASN A 165 -0.22 13.00 -13.99
N PHE A 166 0.13 13.34 -15.23
CA PHE A 166 1.31 12.78 -15.91
C PHE A 166 2.62 13.15 -15.21
N THR A 167 2.73 14.33 -14.59
CA THR A 167 3.96 14.76 -13.91
C THR A 167 4.24 13.97 -12.65
N LYS A 168 3.20 13.52 -11.95
CA LYS A 168 3.31 12.67 -10.75
C LYS A 168 3.25 11.17 -11.06
N THR A 169 2.67 10.80 -12.19
CA THR A 169 2.67 9.40 -12.64
C THR A 169 4.10 9.01 -13.01
N LYS A 170 4.59 7.89 -12.45
CA LYS A 170 5.98 7.43 -12.64
C LYS A 170 5.99 5.96 -13.05
N GLU A 171 6.97 5.60 -13.86
CA GLU A 171 7.28 4.21 -14.18
C GLU A 171 8.52 3.76 -13.44
N MET A 172 8.53 2.53 -12.94
CA MET A 172 9.72 1.85 -12.43
C MET A 172 9.77 0.43 -12.96
N ILE A 173 10.96 0.01 -13.38
CA ILE A 173 11.22 -1.37 -13.78
C ILE A 173 11.86 -2.10 -12.61
N PHE A 174 11.13 -3.06 -12.06
CA PHE A 174 11.68 -3.97 -11.06
C PHE A 174 12.42 -5.11 -11.73
N HIS A 175 13.58 -5.44 -11.20
CA HIS A 175 14.41 -6.56 -11.64
C HIS A 175 15.15 -7.19 -10.47
N ARG A 176 15.66 -8.40 -10.67
CA ARG A 176 16.50 -9.05 -9.67
C ARG A 176 17.80 -8.27 -9.44
N PRO A 177 18.34 -8.27 -8.23
CA PRO A 177 19.67 -7.72 -7.97
C PRO A 177 20.72 -8.35 -8.90
N GLY A 178 21.66 -7.53 -9.38
CA GLY A 178 22.71 -7.92 -10.30
C GLY A 178 22.66 -7.15 -11.62
N PRO A 179 23.55 -7.47 -12.57
CA PRO A 179 23.59 -6.80 -13.86
C PRO A 179 22.30 -7.03 -14.65
N CYS A 180 21.75 -5.97 -15.23
CA CYS A 180 20.61 -6.06 -16.16
C CYS A 180 21.01 -6.86 -17.40
N ARG A 181 20.31 -7.95 -17.67
CA ARG A 181 20.52 -8.84 -18.83
C ARG A 181 19.35 -8.80 -19.81
N PHE A 182 18.59 -7.71 -19.82
CA PHE A 182 17.45 -7.50 -20.70
C PHE A 182 17.54 -6.13 -21.36
N ILE A 183 16.91 -6.01 -22.53
CA ILE A 183 16.75 -4.72 -23.20
C ILE A 183 15.66 -3.95 -22.46
N VAL A 184 16.03 -2.78 -21.94
CA VAL A 184 15.11 -1.91 -21.20
C VAL A 184 14.11 -1.29 -22.18
N PRO A 185 12.80 -1.63 -22.12
CA PRO A 185 11.81 -1.03 -23.02
C PRO A 185 11.69 0.49 -22.76
N PRO A 186 11.32 1.32 -23.75
CA PRO A 186 11.12 2.74 -23.54
C PRO A 186 9.98 3.00 -22.56
N PRO A 187 10.01 4.10 -21.79
CA PRO A 187 8.89 4.46 -20.96
C PRO A 187 7.69 4.91 -21.78
N PRO A 188 6.45 4.82 -21.27
CA PRO A 188 5.28 5.39 -21.93
C PRO A 188 5.47 6.90 -22.18
N VAL A 189 4.93 7.40 -23.29
CA VAL A 189 5.09 8.81 -23.68
C VAL A 189 4.58 9.74 -22.57
N GLY A 190 5.41 10.70 -22.18
CA GLY A 190 5.11 11.69 -21.15
C GLY A 190 5.26 11.18 -19.70
N ILE A 191 5.73 9.95 -19.51
CA ILE A 191 5.95 9.35 -18.18
C ILE A 191 7.45 9.28 -17.88
N GLU A 192 7.84 9.81 -16.73
CA GLU A 192 9.21 9.72 -16.23
C GLU A 192 9.46 8.33 -15.63
N ARG A 193 10.60 7.73 -16.01
CA ARG A 193 11.08 6.51 -15.37
C ARG A 193 12.01 6.84 -14.22
N VAL A 194 11.76 6.19 -13.08
CA VAL A 194 12.53 6.38 -11.86
C VAL A 194 13.14 5.06 -11.37
N THR A 195 14.25 5.13 -10.64
CA THR A 195 14.90 3.97 -10.02
C THR A 195 14.51 3.76 -8.56
N SER A 196 13.84 4.76 -7.95
CA SER A 196 13.31 4.71 -6.59
C SER A 196 12.01 5.51 -6.54
N PHE A 197 11.00 4.96 -5.84
CA PHE A 197 9.69 5.60 -5.69
C PHE A 197 9.15 5.38 -4.28
N LYS A 198 8.48 6.42 -3.72
CA LYS A 198 7.83 6.35 -2.42
C LYS A 198 6.38 5.93 -2.57
N LEU A 199 6.09 4.64 -2.42
CA LEU A 199 4.74 4.09 -2.47
C LEU A 199 4.17 3.96 -1.06
N LEU A 200 3.02 4.57 -0.78
CA LEU A 200 2.31 4.48 0.51
C LEU A 200 3.24 4.63 1.72
N GLY A 201 4.18 5.58 1.65
CA GLY A 201 5.11 5.88 2.74
C GLY A 201 6.40 5.04 2.78
N VAL A 202 6.54 4.00 1.95
CA VAL A 202 7.73 3.15 1.85
C VAL A 202 8.50 3.47 0.56
N TYR A 203 9.81 3.69 0.65
CA TYR A 203 10.67 3.84 -0.52
C TYR A 203 11.00 2.47 -1.09
N LEU A 204 10.64 2.24 -2.34
CA LEU A 204 10.98 1.05 -3.11
C LEU A 204 12.07 1.42 -4.12
N ALA A 205 13.07 0.56 -4.25
CA ALA A 205 14.08 0.65 -5.29
C ALA A 205 13.81 -0.40 -6.38
N SER A 206 14.27 -0.16 -7.61
CA SER A 206 14.11 -1.07 -8.75
C SER A 206 14.65 -2.49 -8.50
N THR A 207 15.63 -2.62 -7.62
CA THR A 207 16.23 -3.92 -7.18
C THR A 207 15.58 -4.48 -5.93
N LEU A 208 14.53 -3.86 -5.39
CA LEU A 208 13.92 -4.17 -4.08
C LEU A 208 14.89 -4.04 -2.89
N SER A 209 15.99 -3.28 -3.04
CA SER A 209 16.81 -2.86 -1.90
C SER A 209 16.02 -1.88 -1.02
N MET A 210 16.07 -2.09 0.29
CA MET A 210 15.40 -1.22 1.27
C MET A 210 16.30 -0.11 1.81
N GLU A 211 17.50 0.06 1.31
CA GLU A 211 18.48 1.02 1.80
C GLU A 211 17.93 2.45 1.85
N ASN A 212 17.29 2.92 0.79
CA ASN A 212 16.68 4.25 0.74
C ASN A 212 15.59 4.42 1.80
N HIS A 213 14.80 3.38 2.03
CA HIS A 213 13.74 3.40 3.05
C HIS A 213 14.34 3.40 4.46
N VAL A 214 15.32 2.55 4.72
CA VAL A 214 16.03 2.50 6.01
C VAL A 214 16.69 3.84 6.32
N ASN A 215 17.40 4.44 5.36
CA ASN A 215 18.00 5.76 5.51
C ASN A 215 16.97 6.82 5.88
N TYR A 216 15.83 6.83 5.19
CA TYR A 216 14.72 7.76 5.45
C TYR A 216 14.12 7.56 6.85
N VAL A 217 13.85 6.32 7.25
CA VAL A 217 13.28 6.02 8.58
C VAL A 217 14.26 6.41 9.67
N LEU A 218 15.55 6.07 9.54
CA LEU A 218 16.59 6.40 10.52
C LEU A 218 16.80 7.91 10.65
N LEU A 219 16.71 8.67 9.55
CA LEU A 219 16.77 10.13 9.60
C LEU A 219 15.66 10.67 10.50
N LEU A 220 14.41 10.29 10.24
CA LEU A 220 13.25 10.74 11.01
C LEU A 220 13.32 10.30 12.47
N VAL A 221 13.72 9.07 12.73
CA VAL A 221 13.86 8.53 14.07
C VAL A 221 14.93 9.29 14.85
N ASN A 222 16.09 9.57 14.25
CA ASN A 222 17.15 10.34 14.92
C ASN A 222 16.72 11.78 15.25
N GLN A 223 15.96 12.45 14.37
CA GLN A 223 15.37 13.76 14.67
C GLN A 223 14.45 13.69 15.88
N ARG A 224 13.59 12.67 15.97
CA ARG A 224 12.67 12.47 17.09
C ARG A 224 13.38 12.13 18.39
N LEU A 225 14.42 11.29 18.35
CA LEU A 225 15.25 11.00 19.50
C LEU A 225 15.91 12.26 20.06
N TYR A 226 16.36 13.16 19.19
CA TYR A 226 16.89 14.45 19.61
C TYR A 226 15.83 15.26 20.38
N LEU A 227 14.61 15.38 19.84
CA LEU A 227 13.52 16.09 20.50
C LEU A 227 13.15 15.46 21.84
N ILE A 228 13.03 14.14 21.93
CA ILE A 228 12.73 13.44 23.19
C ILE A 228 13.85 13.69 24.21
N ASN A 229 15.12 13.72 23.79
CA ASN A 229 16.23 14.01 24.68
C ASN A 229 16.20 15.46 25.19
N GLN A 230 15.76 16.45 24.39
CA GLN A 230 15.52 17.81 24.88
C GLN A 230 14.40 17.85 25.93
N LEU A 231 13.28 17.17 25.67
CA LEU A 231 12.18 17.07 26.64
C LEU A 231 12.64 16.41 27.96
N ARG A 232 13.50 15.38 27.86
CA ARG A 232 14.13 14.75 29.03
C ARG A 232 14.93 15.76 29.86
N LYS A 233 15.77 16.58 29.19
CA LYS A 233 16.56 17.63 29.86
C LYS A 233 15.68 18.69 30.54
N GLN A 234 14.46 18.90 30.04
CA GLN A 234 13.47 19.82 30.61
C GLN A 234 12.61 19.19 31.71
N GLY A 235 12.94 17.97 32.16
CA GLY A 235 12.28 17.31 33.29
C GLY A 235 11.09 16.40 32.90
N LEU A 236 10.92 16.04 31.62
CA LEU A 236 9.87 15.08 31.27
C LEU A 236 10.08 13.75 32.02
N SER A 237 9.06 13.27 32.72
CA SER A 237 9.12 12.05 33.52
C SER A 237 9.43 10.80 32.70
N ALA A 238 10.01 9.77 33.33
CA ALA A 238 10.35 8.50 32.64
C ALA A 238 9.14 7.86 31.95
N LYS A 239 8.00 7.78 32.64
CA LYS A 239 6.75 7.24 32.12
C LYS A 239 6.25 8.01 30.89
N ALA A 240 6.30 9.35 30.93
CA ALA A 240 5.89 10.17 29.80
C ALA A 240 6.86 10.03 28.62
N ARG A 241 8.18 9.92 28.88
CA ARG A 241 9.19 9.66 27.82
C ARG A 241 8.95 8.34 27.11
N GLU A 242 8.62 7.27 27.83
CA GLU A 242 8.31 5.97 27.25
C GLU A 242 7.09 6.05 26.32
N VAL A 243 6.02 6.71 26.71
CA VAL A 243 4.83 6.94 25.88
C VAL A 243 5.19 7.71 24.61
N VAL A 244 5.97 8.79 24.73
CA VAL A 244 6.41 9.58 23.58
C VAL A 244 7.34 8.77 22.67
N PHE A 245 8.24 7.96 23.23
CA PHE A 245 9.12 7.09 22.48
C PHE A 245 8.33 6.05 21.68
N HIS A 246 7.35 5.38 22.29
CA HIS A 246 6.48 4.46 21.58
C HIS A 246 5.71 5.15 20.44
N SER A 247 5.14 6.32 20.72
CA SER A 247 4.33 7.06 19.75
C SER A 247 5.13 7.61 18.57
N LEU A 248 6.36 8.06 18.78
CA LEU A 248 7.16 8.74 17.76
C LEU A 248 8.24 7.86 17.12
N VAL A 249 8.79 6.89 17.86
CA VAL A 249 9.91 6.06 17.40
C VAL A 249 9.43 4.67 17.02
N ILE A 250 8.85 3.91 17.97
CA ILE A 250 8.40 2.54 17.74
C ILE A 250 7.34 2.50 16.63
N SER A 251 6.34 3.36 16.69
CA SER A 251 5.28 3.43 15.66
C SER A 251 5.85 3.66 14.26
N ARG A 252 6.95 4.43 14.16
CA ARG A 252 7.60 4.72 12.89
C ARG A 252 8.41 3.54 12.35
N LEU A 253 9.08 2.81 13.23
CA LEU A 253 9.82 1.60 12.89
C LEU A 253 8.87 0.46 12.45
N LEU A 254 7.70 0.37 13.09
CA LEU A 254 6.70 -0.66 12.80
C LEU A 254 5.79 -0.34 11.60
N TYR A 255 5.82 0.91 11.10
CA TYR A 255 4.97 1.29 9.97
C TYR A 255 5.26 0.44 8.74
N ALA A 256 4.26 -0.31 8.30
CA ALA A 256 4.30 -1.22 7.15
C ALA A 256 5.42 -2.28 7.20
N LEU A 257 6.03 -2.52 8.38
CA LEU A 257 7.17 -3.41 8.57
C LEU A 257 6.97 -4.81 7.96
N PRO A 258 5.82 -5.50 8.13
CA PRO A 258 5.62 -6.81 7.51
C PRO A 258 5.80 -6.82 5.99
N ALA A 259 5.52 -5.70 5.31
CA ALA A 259 5.63 -5.64 3.87
C ALA A 259 7.09 -5.71 3.38
N PHE A 260 8.04 -5.15 4.13
CA PHE A 260 9.42 -4.99 3.66
C PHE A 260 10.49 -5.66 4.51
N VAL A 261 10.17 -6.15 5.71
CA VAL A 261 11.19 -6.72 6.62
C VAL A 261 11.98 -7.88 5.99
N GLY A 262 11.36 -8.73 5.19
CA GLY A 262 12.06 -9.82 4.51
C GLY A 262 13.10 -9.38 3.47
N PHE A 263 13.07 -8.11 3.07
CA PHE A 263 14.04 -7.52 2.14
C PHE A 263 15.19 -6.79 2.84
N LEU A 264 15.13 -6.63 4.17
CA LEU A 264 16.20 -6.01 4.94
C LEU A 264 17.47 -6.88 4.93
N SER A 265 18.61 -6.23 4.90
CA SER A 265 19.90 -6.88 5.15
C SER A 265 20.20 -6.96 6.66
N GLY A 266 21.09 -7.84 7.07
CA GLY A 266 21.56 -7.89 8.45
C GLY A 266 22.20 -6.56 8.91
N ALA A 267 22.83 -5.82 8.00
CA ALA A 267 23.35 -4.49 8.27
C ALA A 267 22.22 -3.48 8.58
N ASP A 268 21.09 -3.56 7.87
CA ASP A 268 19.93 -2.69 8.12
C ASP A 268 19.32 -2.97 9.49
N ILE A 269 19.16 -4.25 9.85
CA ILE A 269 18.68 -4.69 11.18
C ILE A 269 19.62 -4.17 12.29
N ALA A 270 20.93 -4.31 12.11
CA ALA A 270 21.91 -3.80 13.07
C ALA A 270 21.83 -2.27 13.26
N ARG A 271 21.50 -1.52 12.19
CA ARG A 271 21.25 -0.06 12.22
C ARG A 271 19.99 0.28 13.02
N PHE A 272 18.89 -0.47 12.85
CA PHE A 272 17.69 -0.28 13.67
C PHE A 272 17.98 -0.61 15.15
N ASN A 273 18.66 -1.69 15.45
CA ASN A 273 19.07 -2.03 16.81
C ASN A 273 19.99 -0.96 17.44
N SER A 274 20.78 -0.24 16.64
CA SER A 274 21.59 0.89 17.12
C SER A 274 20.76 2.05 17.67
N VAL A 275 19.55 2.24 17.15
CA VAL A 275 18.58 3.23 17.66
C VAL A 275 18.20 2.91 19.10
N PHE A 276 17.91 1.65 19.42
CA PHE A 276 17.54 1.23 20.78
C PHE A 276 18.69 1.38 21.75
N ARG A 277 19.91 0.93 21.37
CA ARG A 277 21.12 1.15 22.17
C ARG A 277 21.36 2.63 22.47
N LYS A 278 21.19 3.50 21.47
CA LYS A 278 21.31 4.95 21.64
C LYS A 278 20.25 5.50 22.60
N SER A 279 19.02 5.01 22.51
CA SER A 279 17.89 5.45 23.34
C SER A 279 18.09 5.09 24.80
N VAL A 280 18.61 3.90 25.11
CA VAL A 280 18.99 3.49 26.47
C VAL A 280 20.14 4.34 26.97
N ARG A 281 21.22 4.48 26.18
CA ARG A 281 22.38 5.30 26.57
C ARG A 281 22.04 6.76 26.88
N TRP A 282 21.04 7.30 26.19
CA TRP A 282 20.55 8.66 26.44
C TRP A 282 19.53 8.74 27.58
N GLY A 283 19.18 7.63 28.22
CA GLY A 283 18.18 7.56 29.28
C GLY A 283 16.78 7.97 28.81
N ILE A 284 16.47 7.73 27.55
CA ILE A 284 15.13 7.96 26.99
C ILE A 284 14.19 6.84 27.41
N ILE A 285 14.70 5.60 27.39
CA ILE A 285 14.02 4.38 27.79
C ILE A 285 14.93 3.59 28.75
N ASP A 286 14.33 2.82 29.65
CA ASP A 286 15.04 2.02 30.65
C ASP A 286 15.28 0.58 30.20
N ARG A 287 14.47 0.08 29.23
CA ARG A 287 14.60 -1.28 28.68
C ARG A 287 15.13 -1.28 27.25
N MET A 288 15.89 -2.30 26.93
CA MET A 288 16.32 -2.56 25.55
C MET A 288 15.18 -3.21 24.75
N PHE A 289 14.96 -2.73 23.54
CA PHE A 289 14.14 -3.39 22.54
C PHE A 289 15.04 -4.15 21.56
N ASP A 290 14.52 -5.24 21.01
CA ASP A 290 15.12 -5.96 19.89
C ASP A 290 14.24 -5.78 18.64
N PHE A 291 14.86 -5.43 17.53
CA PHE A 291 14.14 -5.21 16.27
C PHE A 291 13.57 -6.53 15.72
N ASP A 292 14.27 -7.65 15.90
CA ASP A 292 13.80 -8.95 15.41
C ASP A 292 12.55 -9.41 16.18
N GLU A 293 12.50 -9.24 17.50
CA GLU A 293 11.30 -9.52 18.31
C GLU A 293 10.11 -8.66 17.87
N LEU A 294 10.33 -7.36 17.64
CA LEU A 294 9.29 -6.45 17.17
C LEU A 294 8.79 -6.83 15.78
N SER A 295 9.69 -7.27 14.90
CA SER A 295 9.36 -7.67 13.55
C SER A 295 8.55 -8.97 13.52
N ILE A 296 8.95 -9.98 14.29
CA ILE A 296 8.24 -11.25 14.45
C ILE A 296 6.83 -11.00 14.98
N SER A 297 6.71 -10.22 16.06
CA SER A 297 5.41 -9.88 16.64
C SER A 297 4.49 -9.19 15.63
N SER A 298 5.02 -8.24 14.85
CA SER A 298 4.26 -7.53 13.81
C SER A 298 3.81 -8.45 12.68
N GLN A 299 4.68 -9.37 12.25
CA GLN A 299 4.38 -10.37 11.23
C GLN A 299 3.31 -11.36 11.70
N ASP A 300 3.43 -11.88 12.91
CA ASP A 300 2.47 -12.81 13.54
C ASP A 300 1.07 -12.20 13.64
N GLN A 301 1.00 -10.95 14.12
CA GLN A 301 -0.28 -10.24 14.23
C GLN A 301 -0.96 -10.08 12.86
N LEU A 302 -0.20 -9.73 11.82
CA LEU A 302 -0.77 -9.60 10.48
C LEU A 302 -1.18 -10.96 9.93
N PHE A 303 -0.31 -11.99 10.04
CA PHE A 303 -0.60 -13.33 9.52
C PHE A 303 -1.84 -13.93 10.16
N LYS A 304 -1.97 -13.89 11.48
CA LYS A 304 -3.15 -14.36 12.20
C LYS A 304 -4.44 -13.68 11.72
N ARG A 305 -4.40 -12.36 11.48
CA ARG A 305 -5.58 -11.59 11.03
C ARG A 305 -6.08 -12.03 9.67
N PHE A 306 -5.20 -12.27 8.70
CA PHE A 306 -5.66 -12.60 7.36
C PHE A 306 -5.80 -14.08 7.10
N SER A 307 -5.11 -14.96 7.82
CA SER A 307 -5.28 -16.41 7.71
C SER A 307 -6.60 -16.89 8.33
N SER A 308 -7.06 -16.26 9.41
CA SER A 308 -8.32 -16.58 10.08
C SER A 308 -9.56 -15.94 9.45
N ASN A 309 -9.42 -14.97 8.56
CA ASN A 309 -10.54 -14.23 7.96
C ASN A 309 -10.54 -14.33 6.44
N ILE A 310 -11.42 -15.16 5.90
CA ILE A 310 -11.57 -15.36 4.44
C ILE A 310 -11.91 -14.08 3.67
N ASN A 311 -12.52 -13.09 4.34
CA ASN A 311 -12.85 -11.80 3.74
C ASN A 311 -11.72 -10.78 3.83
N HIS A 312 -10.58 -11.15 4.41
CA HIS A 312 -9.43 -10.27 4.47
C HIS A 312 -8.83 -10.06 3.08
N CYS A 313 -8.46 -8.81 2.75
CA CYS A 313 -7.94 -8.47 1.41
C CYS A 313 -6.67 -9.24 1.01
N LEU A 314 -5.87 -9.71 1.97
CA LEU A 314 -4.67 -10.52 1.73
C LEU A 314 -4.96 -12.04 1.73
N HIS A 315 -6.16 -12.49 2.10
CA HIS A 315 -6.46 -13.92 2.17
C HIS A 315 -6.23 -14.63 0.82
N GLN A 316 -6.49 -13.93 -0.27
CA GLN A 316 -6.25 -14.40 -1.64
C GLN A 316 -4.77 -14.73 -1.97
N LEU A 317 -3.82 -14.30 -1.13
CA LEU A 317 -2.40 -14.60 -1.30
C LEU A 317 -1.97 -15.90 -0.60
N LEU A 318 -2.85 -16.48 0.22
CA LEU A 318 -2.56 -17.76 0.88
C LEU A 318 -2.58 -18.89 -0.14
N PRO A 319 -1.62 -19.81 -0.07
CA PRO A 319 -1.69 -21.04 -0.84
C PRO A 319 -2.79 -21.97 -0.30
N GLU A 320 -3.09 -23.01 -1.03
CA GLU A 320 -4.04 -24.02 -0.61
C GLU A 320 -3.64 -24.69 0.70
N LEU A 321 -4.64 -25.14 1.45
CA LEU A 321 -4.41 -25.97 2.63
C LEU A 321 -3.79 -27.31 2.22
N ARG A 322 -2.91 -27.83 3.05
CA ARG A 322 -2.34 -29.15 2.83
C ARG A 322 -3.40 -30.23 2.97
N ASN A 323 -3.47 -31.06 2.00
CA ASN A 323 -4.24 -32.29 2.07
C ASN A 323 -3.27 -33.45 2.36
N THR A 324 -3.04 -33.76 3.62
CA THR A 324 -2.15 -34.86 4.00
C THR A 324 -2.94 -35.93 4.72
N CYS A 325 -2.87 -37.15 4.19
CA CYS A 325 -3.45 -38.36 4.82
C CYS A 325 -2.59 -38.90 5.98
N TYR A 326 -1.46 -38.29 6.28
CA TYR A 326 -0.51 -38.76 7.29
C TYR A 326 -0.41 -37.79 8.47
N MET A 327 -0.31 -38.31 9.69
CA MET A 327 0.03 -37.55 10.88
C MET A 327 1.52 -37.12 10.81
N LEU A 328 1.80 -36.00 10.21
CA LEU A 328 3.12 -35.39 10.20
C LEU A 328 3.32 -34.50 11.44
N ARG A 329 4.59 -34.23 11.77
CA ARG A 329 4.92 -33.27 12.83
C ARG A 329 4.19 -31.95 12.61
N GLN A 330 3.55 -31.42 13.66
CA GLN A 330 2.84 -30.15 13.59
C GLN A 330 3.81 -29.03 13.18
N ARG A 331 3.44 -28.30 12.14
CA ARG A 331 4.09 -27.05 11.74
C ARG A 331 3.32 -25.86 12.29
N GLY A 332 3.91 -24.69 12.27
CA GLY A 332 3.25 -23.46 12.69
C GLY A 332 2.02 -23.06 11.83
N HIS A 333 1.79 -23.72 10.68
CA HIS A 333 0.65 -23.47 9.81
C HIS A 333 0.25 -24.71 8.97
N SER A 334 -1.01 -24.70 8.47
CA SER A 334 -1.59 -25.79 7.66
C SER A 334 -1.49 -25.59 6.14
N PHE A 335 -0.85 -24.53 5.67
CA PHE A 335 -0.77 -24.19 4.25
C PHE A 335 0.32 -24.97 3.51
N SER A 336 0.11 -25.22 2.22
CA SER A 336 1.12 -25.73 1.30
C SER A 336 2.22 -24.68 1.11
N LEU A 337 3.47 -25.13 0.95
CA LEU A 337 4.56 -24.18 0.66
C LEU A 337 4.57 -23.85 -0.82
N PRO A 338 4.58 -22.56 -1.19
CA PRO A 338 4.77 -22.17 -2.58
C PRO A 338 6.11 -22.69 -3.12
N VAL A 339 6.13 -23.15 -4.36
CA VAL A 339 7.40 -23.46 -5.03
C VAL A 339 8.15 -22.16 -5.27
N VAL A 340 9.39 -22.11 -4.83
CA VAL A 340 10.26 -20.93 -4.94
C VAL A 340 11.52 -21.34 -5.71
N SER A 341 11.66 -20.83 -6.92
CA SER A 341 12.83 -21.05 -7.77
C SER A 341 13.95 -20.05 -7.45
N ARG A 342 13.58 -18.87 -6.93
CA ARG A 342 14.52 -17.78 -6.66
C ARG A 342 14.33 -17.18 -5.27
N THR A 343 15.44 -16.84 -4.63
CA THR A 343 15.46 -16.30 -3.26
C THR A 343 14.67 -15.02 -3.07
N LEU A 344 14.45 -14.22 -4.12
CA LEU A 344 13.75 -12.94 -4.02
C LEU A 344 12.27 -13.11 -3.67
N PHE A 345 11.58 -14.11 -4.24
CA PHE A 345 10.18 -14.39 -3.90
C PHE A 345 10.03 -14.88 -2.46
N LYS A 346 11.03 -15.63 -1.95
CA LYS A 346 11.05 -16.07 -0.56
C LYS A 346 11.10 -14.90 0.45
N LYS A 347 11.54 -13.71 0.02
CA LYS A 347 11.58 -12.50 0.85
C LYS A 347 10.21 -11.82 0.99
N SER A 348 9.24 -12.12 0.12
CA SER A 348 7.88 -11.56 0.24
C SER A 348 7.20 -12.07 1.50
N PHE A 349 6.39 -11.22 2.15
CA PHE A 349 5.85 -11.46 3.49
C PHE A 349 5.20 -12.84 3.64
N VAL A 350 4.23 -13.19 2.77
CA VAL A 350 3.48 -14.46 2.90
C VAL A 350 4.43 -15.66 2.77
N VAL A 351 5.28 -15.64 1.76
CA VAL A 351 6.21 -16.75 1.50
C VAL A 351 7.26 -16.85 2.61
N ASN A 352 7.82 -15.71 3.02
CA ASN A 352 8.80 -15.65 4.10
C ASN A 352 8.23 -16.23 5.40
N TYR A 353 7.01 -15.81 5.77
CA TYR A 353 6.33 -16.28 6.98
C TYR A 353 6.11 -17.80 6.95
N LEU A 354 5.57 -18.33 5.84
CA LEU A 354 5.32 -19.76 5.70
C LEU A 354 6.60 -20.60 5.80
N TYR A 355 7.71 -20.13 5.23
CA TYR A 355 9.00 -20.82 5.32
C TYR A 355 9.67 -20.69 6.69
N SER A 356 9.41 -19.63 7.43
CA SER A 356 10.00 -19.42 8.76
C SER A 356 9.28 -20.21 9.86
N HIS A 357 8.04 -20.66 9.61
CA HIS A 357 7.21 -21.40 10.57
C HIS A 357 6.92 -22.85 10.12
N MET A 358 7.93 -23.47 9.47
CA MET A 358 7.88 -24.89 9.06
C MET A 358 7.99 -25.85 10.22
#